data_d52089c3dab76a59113998899de24ae0
#
_entry.id   d52089c3dab76a59113998899de24ae0
#
_cell.length_a   1.000
_cell.length_b   1.000
_cell.length_c   1.000
_cell.angle_alpha   90.00
_cell.angle_beta   90.00
_cell.angle_gamma   90.00
#
_symmetry.space_group_name_H-M   'P 1'
#
loop_
_entity.id
_entity.type
_entity.pdbx_description
1 polymer ?
#
loop_
_entity_poly.entity_id
_entity_poly.type
_entity_poly.pdbx_seq_one_letter_code
_entity_poly.pdbx_strand_id
1 'polypeptide(L)'
;MQIFWSAQDQLAVNTPLNQGEHTMQVGGVAQTWLGAILGVALLAGHVSAQVPEGAALGTQEDHPTRTLPEPDPHWVYILEPVFPYLVSSKVWIVDGDDLGIVGMASAGYVANLVLSHDRSAFYIAETYWDRGTRGNRADVVTSYDTRTLDVTGEVLLPQGRFLIVPKKHNAQLTSDGRYLLSFNMDPSFGLSVVDLQEQRYLGEIETGGCSLAFPTGPASFASLCPDGAFAHVTFEPNGEFEIEHGQPFFDSENDPVFEHAAMHRPGQKAFFISYEGWVYPVTLDGMPAVGERWKLQGEGAEEAAWRPGGWQLAAYHAPSDRLFVLMHEGGIWTHKQAGEEVWVFDATSHERLERVPLEHHSHSLTVSTDEQPLLFALTETAAIQVYDATSFEHKGTKEGIGISPYLLYTFGE
;
A
#
# COMPACT_ATOMS: atom_id res chain seq x y z
N MET A 1 -7.06 -13.03 15.90
CA MET A 1 -5.70 -12.84 16.45
C MET A 1 -4.58 -13.30 15.49
N GLN A 2 -4.89 -13.96 14.38
CA GLN A 2 -3.91 -14.36 13.34
C GLN A 2 -3.74 -13.35 12.18
N ILE A 3 -4.58 -12.36 12.06
CA ILE A 3 -4.50 -11.31 11.02
C ILE A 3 -3.22 -10.46 11.11
N PHE A 4 -2.46 -10.53 12.22
CA PHE A 4 -1.34 -9.66 12.53
C PHE A 4 0.05 -10.31 12.60
N TRP A 5 0.19 -11.62 12.37
CA TRP A 5 1.47 -12.33 12.58
C TRP A 5 2.39 -12.46 11.37
N SER A 6 2.15 -11.71 10.28
CA SER A 6 2.91 -11.92 9.03
C SER A 6 4.21 -11.11 8.89
N ALA A 7 4.48 -10.16 9.77
CA ALA A 7 5.66 -9.30 9.62
C ALA A 7 6.97 -9.87 10.21
N GLN A 8 6.91 -10.89 11.07
CA GLN A 8 8.12 -11.45 11.67
C GLN A 8 8.83 -12.53 10.82
N ASP A 9 8.15 -13.15 9.88
CA ASP A 9 8.73 -14.23 9.07
C ASP A 9 9.52 -13.76 7.84
N GLN A 10 9.46 -12.49 7.48
CA GLN A 10 10.17 -11.97 6.29
C GLN A 10 11.65 -11.65 6.51
N LEU A 11 12.18 -11.77 7.74
CA LEU A 11 13.60 -11.49 8.03
C LEU A 11 14.50 -12.75 8.06
N ALA A 12 13.97 -13.93 7.75
CA ALA A 12 14.77 -15.15 7.65
C ALA A 12 15.29 -15.39 6.22
N VAL A 13 16.08 -14.47 5.69
CA VAL A 13 16.96 -14.78 4.56
C VAL A 13 18.17 -15.52 5.12
N ASN A 14 18.27 -16.81 4.83
CA ASN A 14 19.37 -17.68 5.16
C ASN A 14 20.69 -17.18 4.56
N THR A 15 21.51 -16.54 5.38
CA THR A 15 22.94 -16.41 5.11
C THR A 15 23.68 -17.27 6.12
N PRO A 16 24.49 -18.26 5.73
CA PRO A 16 25.27 -19.06 6.64
C PRO A 16 26.38 -18.19 7.24
N LEU A 17 26.28 -17.87 8.52
CA LEU A 17 27.37 -17.28 9.28
C LEU A 17 28.46 -18.34 9.49
N ASN A 18 29.58 -18.13 8.82
CA ASN A 18 30.81 -18.87 9.04
C ASN A 18 31.42 -18.46 10.39
N GLN A 19 31.31 -19.31 11.41
CA GLN A 19 31.95 -19.10 12.70
C GLN A 19 33.44 -19.42 12.59
N GLY A 20 34.23 -18.36 12.48
CA GLY A 20 35.68 -18.43 12.70
C GLY A 20 35.99 -17.95 14.12
N GLU A 21 36.30 -18.90 15.03
CA GLU A 21 36.86 -18.61 16.34
C GLU A 21 38.27 -18.01 16.18
N HIS A 22 38.47 -16.77 16.57
CA HIS A 22 39.80 -16.23 16.84
C HIS A 22 39.92 -15.84 18.32
N THR A 23 40.50 -16.71 19.08
CA THR A 23 41.04 -16.44 20.43
C THR A 23 42.23 -15.49 20.32
N MET A 24 42.12 -14.28 20.87
CA MET A 24 43.27 -13.40 21.08
C MET A 24 43.79 -13.58 22.53
N GLN A 25 45.01 -14.09 22.65
CA GLN A 25 45.77 -14.09 23.88
C GLN A 25 46.25 -12.68 24.24
N VAL A 26 45.97 -12.28 25.46
CA VAL A 26 46.50 -11.03 26.05
C VAL A 26 47.83 -11.36 26.69
N GLY A 27 48.93 -10.92 26.10
CA GLY A 27 50.26 -10.91 26.67
C GLY A 27 50.54 -9.58 27.33
N GLY A 28 50.73 -9.59 28.64
CA GLY A 28 51.13 -8.40 29.40
C GLY A 28 52.63 -8.14 29.29
N VAL A 29 53.00 -6.87 29.10
CA VAL A 29 54.31 -6.33 29.44
C VAL A 29 54.12 -4.99 30.12
N ALA A 30 54.47 -4.96 31.42
CA ALA A 30 54.60 -3.73 32.17
C ALA A 30 55.96 -3.10 31.86
N GLN A 31 56.01 -1.84 31.46
CA GLN A 31 57.24 -1.03 31.53
C GLN A 31 56.92 0.36 32.02
N THR A 32 57.44 0.64 33.21
CA THR A 32 57.54 1.92 33.87
C THR A 32 58.53 2.84 33.15
N TRP A 33 58.12 4.07 32.84
CA TRP A 33 59.04 5.21 32.65
C TRP A 33 58.49 6.45 33.36
N LEU A 34 59.34 6.95 34.29
CA LEU A 34 59.18 8.25 34.94
C LEU A 34 59.67 9.36 34.01
N GLY A 35 58.99 10.50 34.08
CA GLY A 35 59.62 11.80 33.99
C GLY A 35 59.47 12.58 32.72
N ALA A 36 58.72 13.61 32.76
CA ALA A 36 59.07 15.01 32.46
C ALA A 36 57.80 15.83 32.21
N ILE A 37 57.43 16.68 33.13
CA ILE A 37 56.42 17.72 32.96
C ILE A 37 57.05 18.84 32.13
N LEU A 38 56.64 18.99 30.89
CA LEU A 38 56.78 20.19 30.09
C LEU A 38 55.42 20.74 29.77
N GLY A 39 55.09 21.89 30.36
CA GLY A 39 53.88 22.62 30.09
C GLY A 39 53.86 23.16 28.65
N VAL A 40 52.97 22.68 27.86
CA VAL A 40 52.61 23.29 26.58
C VAL A 40 51.21 23.92 26.77
N ALA A 41 51.21 25.26 26.81
CA ALA A 41 49.99 26.03 26.76
C ALA A 41 49.29 25.78 25.39
N LEU A 42 48.25 24.99 25.39
CA LEU A 42 47.35 24.83 24.23
C LEU A 42 46.57 26.13 24.06
N LEU A 43 46.99 26.99 23.16
CA LEU A 43 46.16 28.01 22.55
C LEU A 43 45.06 27.27 21.77
N ALA A 44 43.89 27.18 22.36
CA ALA A 44 42.67 26.73 21.66
C ALA A 44 42.29 27.83 20.66
N GLY A 45 42.94 27.81 19.50
CA GLY A 45 42.48 28.55 18.34
C GLY A 45 41.15 27.93 17.89
N HIS A 46 40.06 28.65 18.09
CA HIS A 46 38.81 28.35 17.43
C HIS A 46 39.02 28.54 15.92
N VAL A 47 39.27 27.47 15.20
CA VAL A 47 39.18 27.50 13.75
C VAL A 47 37.70 27.57 13.43
N SER A 48 37.13 28.76 13.40
CA SER A 48 35.87 29.01 12.68
C SER A 48 36.19 28.74 11.22
N ALA A 49 35.65 27.66 10.68
CA ALA A 49 35.61 27.49 9.24
C ALA A 49 34.74 28.63 8.68
N GLN A 50 35.37 29.73 8.31
CA GLN A 50 34.75 30.77 7.52
C GLN A 50 34.49 30.12 6.14
N VAL A 51 33.23 29.93 5.84
CA VAL A 51 32.78 29.71 4.45
C VAL A 51 33.27 30.95 3.69
N PRO A 52 34.05 30.83 2.60
CA PRO A 52 34.51 31.98 1.85
C PRO A 52 33.29 32.80 1.43
N GLU A 53 33.27 34.08 1.89
CA GLU A 53 32.28 35.04 1.39
C GLU A 53 32.56 35.24 -0.10
N GLY A 54 31.68 34.66 -0.95
CA GLY A 54 31.84 34.78 -2.41
C GLY A 54 32.05 33.46 -3.17
N ALA A 55 31.91 32.28 -2.56
CA ALA A 55 31.59 31.15 -3.35
C ALA A 55 30.18 31.39 -3.95
N ALA A 56 30.13 32.01 -5.13
CA ALA A 56 28.90 32.03 -5.92
C ALA A 56 28.47 30.59 -6.01
N LEU A 57 27.43 30.21 -5.26
CA LEU A 57 26.63 29.03 -5.59
C LEU A 57 26.38 29.15 -7.08
N GLY A 58 26.81 28.17 -7.85
CA GLY A 58 26.80 28.22 -9.30
C GLY A 58 25.49 28.78 -9.80
N THR A 59 25.54 29.43 -10.94
CA THR A 59 24.38 29.99 -11.63
C THR A 59 23.17 29.11 -11.35
N GLN A 60 22.12 29.74 -10.81
CA GLN A 60 20.85 29.08 -10.55
C GLN A 60 20.52 28.24 -11.78
N GLU A 61 20.61 26.92 -11.63
CA GLU A 61 20.24 26.01 -12.71
C GLU A 61 18.79 26.30 -13.05
N ASP A 62 18.53 26.56 -14.32
CA ASP A 62 17.17 26.72 -14.80
C ASP A 62 16.52 25.34 -14.73
N HIS A 63 15.73 25.09 -13.68
CA HIS A 63 14.99 23.84 -13.54
C HIS A 63 13.64 24.01 -14.27
N PRO A 64 13.53 23.57 -15.53
CA PRO A 64 12.27 23.65 -16.23
C PRO A 64 11.23 22.80 -15.52
N THR A 65 10.22 23.42 -14.95
CA THR A 65 9.05 22.70 -14.46
C THR A 65 8.24 22.19 -15.64
N ARG A 66 7.97 20.91 -15.69
CA ARG A 66 7.12 20.30 -16.70
C ARG A 66 5.77 19.96 -16.06
N THR A 67 4.70 20.49 -16.60
CA THR A 67 3.34 20.07 -16.25
C THR A 67 2.99 18.82 -17.05
N LEU A 68 2.55 17.78 -16.39
CA LEU A 68 2.05 16.57 -17.01
C LEU A 68 0.70 16.85 -17.72
N PRO A 69 0.32 16.04 -18.71
CA PRO A 69 -1.03 16.11 -19.26
C PRO A 69 -2.07 15.71 -18.19
N GLU A 70 -3.35 15.79 -18.54
CA GLU A 70 -4.42 15.23 -17.72
C GLU A 70 -4.16 13.73 -17.48
N PRO A 71 -4.40 13.20 -16.27
CA PRO A 71 -4.18 11.80 -15.97
C PRO A 71 -4.96 10.87 -16.90
N ASP A 72 -4.23 9.99 -17.57
CA ASP A 72 -4.80 8.97 -18.44
C ASP A 72 -5.36 7.81 -17.63
N PRO A 73 -6.49 7.18 -18.02
CA PRO A 73 -7.00 5.96 -17.40
C PRO A 73 -5.98 4.81 -17.37
N HIS A 74 -5.07 4.75 -18.34
CA HIS A 74 -4.02 3.74 -18.43
C HIS A 74 -2.77 4.05 -17.58
N TRP A 75 -2.75 5.15 -16.84
CA TRP A 75 -1.69 5.38 -15.87
C TRP A 75 -1.91 4.56 -14.61
N VAL A 76 -0.90 3.77 -14.25
CA VAL A 76 -0.87 3.05 -12.98
C VAL A 76 0.06 3.75 -11.99
N TYR A 77 -0.46 3.99 -10.80
CA TYR A 77 0.28 4.54 -9.67
C TYR A 77 0.78 3.38 -8.83
N ILE A 78 2.08 3.31 -8.59
CA ILE A 78 2.73 2.20 -7.91
C ILE A 78 3.32 2.70 -6.60
N LEU A 79 2.77 2.28 -5.48
CA LEU A 79 3.33 2.55 -4.16
C LEU A 79 4.49 1.61 -3.89
N GLU A 80 5.66 2.18 -3.66
CA GLU A 80 6.87 1.51 -3.22
C GLU A 80 7.22 1.92 -1.79
N PRO A 81 7.04 1.07 -0.78
CA PRO A 81 7.44 1.37 0.59
C PRO A 81 8.95 1.35 0.80
N VAL A 82 9.73 0.87 -0.17
CA VAL A 82 11.18 0.68 -0.11
C VAL A 82 11.58 -0.09 1.16
N PHE A 83 11.14 -1.34 1.29
CA PHE A 83 11.30 -2.15 2.51
C PHE A 83 12.69 -2.10 3.17
N PRO A 84 13.82 -2.07 2.42
CA PRO A 84 15.13 -1.86 3.05
C PRO A 84 15.33 -0.47 3.67
N TYR A 85 14.52 0.54 3.28
CA TYR A 85 14.64 1.95 3.68
C TYR A 85 13.28 2.58 3.90
N LEU A 86 12.44 1.99 4.73
CA LEU A 86 11.02 2.33 4.93
C LEU A 86 10.70 3.82 5.14
N VAL A 87 11.69 4.65 5.47
CA VAL A 87 11.53 6.11 5.64
C VAL A 87 11.51 6.90 4.33
N SER A 88 11.64 6.24 3.19
CA SER A 88 11.73 6.86 1.87
C SER A 88 10.86 6.13 0.86
N SER A 89 9.56 6.04 1.14
CA SER A 89 8.58 5.48 0.20
C SER A 89 8.50 6.34 -1.07
N LYS A 90 7.99 5.77 -2.14
CA LYS A 90 7.81 6.44 -3.42
C LYS A 90 6.48 6.05 -4.04
N VAL A 91 5.94 6.95 -4.85
CA VAL A 91 4.84 6.69 -5.76
C VAL A 91 5.37 6.88 -7.19
N TRP A 92 5.46 5.79 -7.93
CA TRP A 92 5.80 5.81 -9.35
C TRP A 92 4.53 5.91 -10.18
N ILE A 93 4.58 6.64 -11.28
CA ILE A 93 3.49 6.73 -12.26
C ILE A 93 4.01 6.18 -13.57
N VAL A 94 3.39 5.12 -14.06
CA VAL A 94 3.78 4.43 -15.29
C VAL A 94 2.60 4.46 -16.26
N ASP A 95 2.88 4.79 -17.50
CA ASP A 95 1.93 4.71 -18.60
C ASP A 95 1.85 3.27 -19.12
N GLY A 96 0.65 2.68 -19.13
CA GLY A 96 0.42 1.32 -19.60
C GLY A 96 0.49 1.13 -21.10
N ASP A 97 0.38 2.20 -21.89
CA ASP A 97 0.41 2.09 -23.35
C ASP A 97 1.84 2.05 -23.92
N ASP A 98 2.73 2.89 -23.39
CA ASP A 98 4.11 2.99 -23.87
C ASP A 98 5.15 2.47 -22.89
N LEU A 99 4.73 2.05 -21.69
CA LEU A 99 5.58 1.57 -20.59
C LEU A 99 6.58 2.63 -20.09
N GLY A 100 6.27 3.89 -20.34
CA GLY A 100 7.05 5.04 -19.91
C GLY A 100 6.84 5.37 -18.44
N ILE A 101 7.88 5.87 -17.75
CA ILE A 101 7.71 6.51 -16.45
C ILE A 101 7.22 7.93 -16.70
N VAL A 102 6.00 8.23 -16.24
CA VAL A 102 5.36 9.55 -16.36
C VAL A 102 5.91 10.50 -15.31
N GLY A 103 6.06 10.00 -14.08
CA GLY A 103 6.53 10.79 -12.95
C GLY A 103 6.77 9.97 -11.69
N MET A 104 7.23 10.65 -10.65
CA MET A 104 7.47 10.05 -9.34
C MET A 104 7.25 11.10 -8.25
N ALA A 105 6.54 10.74 -7.20
CA ALA A 105 6.46 11.52 -5.96
C ALA A 105 7.21 10.79 -4.83
N SER A 106 7.89 11.56 -3.98
CA SER A 106 8.50 11.02 -2.76
C SER A 106 7.45 10.95 -1.65
N ALA A 107 7.56 9.93 -0.81
CA ALA A 107 6.70 9.75 0.35
C ALA A 107 7.51 9.32 1.58
N GLY A 108 6.92 9.52 2.76
CA GLY A 108 7.52 9.20 4.05
C GLY A 108 7.42 7.73 4.44
N TYR A 109 7.58 7.47 5.73
CA TYR A 109 7.58 6.12 6.32
C TYR A 109 6.21 5.45 6.19
N VAL A 110 6.20 4.21 5.71
CA VAL A 110 5.02 3.32 5.56
C VAL A 110 3.83 4.08 4.98
N ALA A 111 4.05 4.73 3.83
CA ALA A 111 3.05 5.53 3.15
C ALA A 111 1.83 4.71 2.70
N ASN A 112 0.66 5.34 2.70
CA ASN A 112 -0.54 4.81 2.07
C ASN A 112 -1.08 5.82 1.06
N LEU A 113 -1.23 5.38 -0.19
CA LEU A 113 -1.69 6.19 -1.31
C LEU A 113 -3.21 6.09 -1.47
N VAL A 114 -3.84 7.19 -1.82
CA VAL A 114 -5.25 7.26 -2.25
C VAL A 114 -5.37 8.23 -3.41
N LEU A 115 -6.05 7.84 -4.48
CA LEU A 115 -6.31 8.68 -5.64
C LEU A 115 -7.66 9.40 -5.49
N SER A 116 -7.75 10.68 -5.90
CA SER A 116 -9.01 11.43 -5.90
C SER A 116 -9.99 10.88 -6.95
N HIS A 117 -11.29 11.05 -6.72
CA HIS A 117 -12.32 10.57 -7.66
C HIS A 117 -12.34 11.38 -8.97
N ASP A 118 -11.96 12.64 -8.93
CA ASP A 118 -11.95 13.56 -10.06
C ASP A 118 -10.62 13.59 -10.82
N ARG A 119 -9.66 12.77 -10.43
CA ARG A 119 -8.29 12.66 -10.98
C ARG A 119 -7.41 13.90 -10.81
N SER A 120 -7.87 14.91 -10.07
CA SER A 120 -7.12 16.16 -9.89
C SER A 120 -5.99 16.05 -8.87
N ALA A 121 -6.11 15.12 -7.91
CA ALA A 121 -5.20 14.97 -6.79
C ALA A 121 -4.92 13.51 -6.44
N PHE A 122 -3.87 13.29 -5.69
CA PHE A 122 -3.66 12.09 -4.89
C PHE A 122 -3.21 12.49 -3.48
N TYR A 123 -3.47 11.61 -2.55
CA TYR A 123 -3.21 11.84 -1.14
C TYR A 123 -2.31 10.75 -0.60
N ILE A 124 -1.41 11.12 0.30
CA ILE A 124 -0.52 10.17 0.97
C ILE A 124 -0.64 10.35 2.47
N ALA A 125 -1.10 9.31 3.17
CA ALA A 125 -0.98 9.24 4.62
C ALA A 125 0.40 8.68 4.96
N GLU A 126 1.24 9.46 5.66
CA GLU A 126 2.66 9.18 5.80
C GLU A 126 3.25 9.74 7.09
N THR A 127 4.50 9.36 7.40
CA THR A 127 5.20 9.78 8.62
C THR A 127 6.58 10.30 8.27
N TYR A 128 6.95 11.42 8.86
CA TYR A 128 8.27 12.04 8.72
C TYR A 128 8.95 12.25 10.08
N TRP A 129 10.27 12.40 10.05
CA TRP A 129 11.08 12.89 11.15
C TRP A 129 11.94 14.07 10.66
N ASP A 130 12.09 15.10 11.48
CA ASP A 130 12.81 16.34 11.14
C ASP A 130 14.31 16.14 10.81
N ARG A 131 14.87 14.97 11.18
CA ARG A 131 16.27 14.59 10.90
C ARG A 131 16.38 13.23 10.20
N GLY A 132 15.56 12.99 9.20
CA GLY A 132 15.54 11.77 8.39
C GLY A 132 14.89 10.59 9.13
N THR A 133 15.64 9.83 9.95
CA THR A 133 15.13 8.67 10.69
C THR A 133 14.96 8.92 12.19
N ARG A 134 15.10 10.15 12.67
CA ARG A 134 15.10 10.53 14.08
C ARG A 134 14.72 12.00 14.27
N GLY A 135 14.45 12.37 15.50
CA GLY A 135 14.03 13.72 15.88
C GLY A 135 12.54 13.78 16.17
N ASN A 136 11.92 14.92 15.93
CA ASN A 136 10.48 15.08 16.09
C ASN A 136 9.78 14.36 14.95
N ARG A 137 8.72 13.63 15.32
CA ARG A 137 7.87 12.90 14.39
C ARG A 137 6.67 13.74 13.99
N ALA A 138 6.31 13.69 12.73
CA ALA A 138 5.07 14.23 12.18
C ALA A 138 4.36 13.14 11.39
N ASP A 139 3.11 12.87 11.73
CA ASP A 139 2.20 12.00 11.00
C ASP A 139 1.22 12.91 10.26
N VAL A 140 1.09 12.72 8.95
CA VAL A 140 0.39 13.67 8.09
C VAL A 140 -0.40 12.97 6.99
N VAL A 141 -1.39 13.69 6.46
CA VAL A 141 -1.97 13.45 5.14
C VAL A 141 -1.50 14.57 4.23
N THR A 142 -0.70 14.24 3.23
CA THR A 142 -0.19 15.17 2.22
C THR A 142 -1.03 15.08 0.96
N SER A 143 -1.43 16.22 0.40
CA SER A 143 -2.17 16.34 -0.85
C SER A 143 -1.22 16.75 -1.97
N TYR A 144 -1.32 16.10 -3.12
CA TYR A 144 -0.51 16.35 -4.31
C TYR A 144 -1.42 16.66 -5.50
N ASP A 145 -1.00 17.61 -6.33
CA ASP A 145 -1.60 17.82 -7.65
C ASP A 145 -1.09 16.75 -8.64
N THR A 146 -1.99 16.14 -9.42
CA THR A 146 -1.63 15.03 -10.32
C THR A 146 -0.82 15.46 -11.54
N ARG A 147 -0.84 16.73 -11.91
CA ARG A 147 -0.19 17.26 -13.11
C ARG A 147 1.16 17.89 -12.82
N THR A 148 1.31 18.52 -11.67
CA THR A 148 2.60 19.14 -11.27
C THR A 148 3.40 18.26 -10.33
N LEU A 149 2.75 17.33 -9.66
CA LEU A 149 3.28 16.52 -8.57
C LEU A 149 3.76 17.35 -7.37
N ASP A 150 3.30 18.60 -7.29
CA ASP A 150 3.59 19.49 -6.17
C ASP A 150 2.66 19.19 -4.99
N VAL A 151 3.17 19.43 -3.79
CA VAL A 151 2.36 19.40 -2.57
C VAL A 151 1.44 20.61 -2.55
N THR A 152 0.12 20.36 -2.46
CA THR A 152 -0.92 21.39 -2.41
C THR A 152 -1.49 21.62 -1.01
N GLY A 153 -1.24 20.69 -0.08
CA GLY A 153 -1.69 20.82 1.29
C GLY A 153 -1.14 19.70 2.18
N GLU A 154 -1.18 19.93 3.49
CA GLU A 154 -0.78 18.96 4.50
C GLU A 154 -1.66 19.09 5.74
N VAL A 155 -2.16 17.97 6.25
CA VAL A 155 -2.96 17.91 7.47
C VAL A 155 -2.27 17.01 8.48
N LEU A 156 -1.93 17.56 9.66
CA LEU A 156 -1.36 16.79 10.76
C LEU A 156 -2.39 15.80 11.34
N LEU A 157 -1.90 14.62 11.69
CA LEU A 157 -2.62 13.59 12.45
C LEU A 157 -2.11 13.61 13.91
N PRO A 158 -2.73 14.38 14.82
CA PRO A 158 -2.20 14.60 16.18
C PRO A 158 -2.16 13.34 17.05
N GLN A 159 -3.01 12.36 16.75
CA GLN A 159 -3.04 11.06 17.45
C GLN A 159 -1.89 10.14 17.03
N GLY A 160 -1.17 10.53 15.98
CA GLY A 160 -0.13 9.72 15.39
C GLY A 160 -0.69 8.71 14.39
N ARG A 161 0.23 7.96 13.79
CA ARG A 161 -0.09 6.91 12.83
C ARG A 161 0.91 5.78 12.99
N PHE A 162 0.45 4.59 13.29
CA PHE A 162 1.30 3.41 13.40
C PHE A 162 0.75 2.27 12.55
N LEU A 163 1.56 1.81 11.60
CA LEU A 163 1.30 0.65 10.75
C LEU A 163 2.57 -0.17 10.60
N ILE A 164 2.42 -1.47 10.39
CA ILE A 164 3.55 -2.38 10.16
C ILE A 164 3.87 -2.50 8.68
N VAL A 165 2.83 -2.61 7.85
CA VAL A 165 2.94 -2.78 6.38
C VAL A 165 1.83 -1.97 5.72
N PRO A 166 2.08 -1.27 4.61
CA PRO A 166 1.02 -0.61 3.87
C PRO A 166 0.09 -1.65 3.24
N LYS A 167 -1.21 -1.41 3.35
CA LYS A 167 -2.27 -2.17 2.69
C LYS A 167 -3.17 -1.20 1.95
N LYS A 168 -3.76 -1.62 0.85
CA LYS A 168 -4.59 -0.73 0.02
C LYS A 168 -5.72 -0.07 0.82
N HIS A 169 -6.35 -0.85 1.70
CA HIS A 169 -7.47 -0.37 2.52
C HIS A 169 -7.05 0.24 3.88
N ASN A 170 -5.76 0.51 4.11
CA ASN A 170 -5.32 1.31 5.26
C ASN A 170 -5.67 2.79 5.11
N ALA A 171 -5.82 3.28 3.87
CA ALA A 171 -6.31 4.63 3.62
C ALA A 171 -7.33 4.59 2.47
N GLN A 172 -8.44 5.31 2.63
CA GLN A 172 -9.51 5.37 1.64
C GLN A 172 -10.21 6.73 1.69
N LEU A 173 -10.85 7.11 0.58
CA LEU A 173 -11.78 8.24 0.55
C LEU A 173 -13.20 7.76 0.83
N THR A 174 -14.01 8.59 1.46
CA THR A 174 -15.47 8.40 1.49
C THR A 174 -16.06 8.44 0.09
N SER A 175 -17.29 7.97 -0.10
CA SER A 175 -17.92 7.79 -1.42
C SER A 175 -18.03 9.08 -2.23
N ASP A 176 -18.09 10.24 -1.58
CA ASP A 176 -18.10 11.58 -2.20
C ASP A 176 -16.70 12.20 -2.34
N GLY A 177 -15.65 11.53 -1.85
CA GLY A 177 -14.27 12.00 -1.90
C GLY A 177 -13.92 13.11 -0.91
N ARG A 178 -14.83 13.50 -0.02
CA ARG A 178 -14.61 14.61 0.91
C ARG A 178 -13.69 14.25 2.06
N TYR A 179 -13.85 13.07 2.64
CA TYR A 179 -13.06 12.67 3.80
C TYR A 179 -12.06 11.57 3.43
N LEU A 180 -10.84 11.72 3.93
CA LEU A 180 -9.84 10.67 3.91
C LEU A 180 -9.86 9.96 5.27
N LEU A 181 -9.97 8.64 5.21
CA LEU A 181 -9.91 7.72 6.33
C LEU A 181 -8.51 7.09 6.37
N SER A 182 -7.78 7.19 7.48
CA SER A 182 -6.46 6.59 7.64
C SER A 182 -6.44 5.67 8.85
N PHE A 183 -6.24 4.37 8.62
CA PHE A 183 -6.17 3.37 9.68
C PHE A 183 -4.94 3.55 10.55
N ASN A 184 -5.11 3.34 11.86
CA ASN A 184 -4.10 3.41 12.89
C ASN A 184 -4.21 2.21 13.83
N MET A 185 -3.07 1.71 14.32
CA MET A 185 -2.98 0.55 15.22
C MET A 185 -2.63 0.92 16.66
N ASP A 186 -2.21 2.15 16.93
CA ASP A 186 -1.69 2.58 18.24
C ASP A 186 -2.31 3.92 18.66
N PRO A 187 -2.83 4.07 19.90
CA PRO A 187 -2.85 3.10 21.02
C PRO A 187 -3.95 2.04 20.91
N SER A 188 -4.91 2.24 20.05
CA SER A 188 -6.00 1.29 19.73
C SER A 188 -6.23 1.24 18.21
N PHE A 189 -6.96 0.25 17.74
CA PHE A 189 -7.37 0.21 16.33
C PHE A 189 -8.44 1.26 16.10
N GLY A 190 -8.18 2.11 15.13
CA GLY A 190 -9.07 3.20 14.78
C GLY A 190 -8.78 3.78 13.39
N LEU A 191 -9.61 4.70 12.98
CA LEU A 191 -9.42 5.46 11.75
C LEU A 191 -9.40 6.95 12.04
N SER A 192 -8.31 7.60 11.69
CA SER A 192 -8.23 9.06 11.62
C SER A 192 -9.08 9.56 10.46
N VAL A 193 -9.87 10.59 10.68
CA VAL A 193 -10.74 11.23 9.69
C VAL A 193 -10.22 12.62 9.37
N VAL A 194 -9.93 12.87 8.09
CA VAL A 194 -9.46 14.16 7.58
C VAL A 194 -10.45 14.73 6.58
N ASP A 195 -10.97 15.93 6.84
CA ASP A 195 -11.75 16.71 5.87
C ASP A 195 -10.77 17.36 4.88
N LEU A 196 -10.75 16.86 3.65
CA LEU A 196 -9.84 17.32 2.60
C LEU A 196 -10.23 18.68 2.05
N GLN A 197 -11.51 19.02 2.07
CA GLN A 197 -12.01 20.32 1.61
C GLN A 197 -11.62 21.44 2.58
N GLU A 198 -11.77 21.19 3.90
CA GLU A 198 -11.41 22.14 4.95
C GLU A 198 -9.93 22.03 5.38
N GLN A 199 -9.20 21.06 4.83
CA GLN A 199 -7.82 20.70 5.23
C GLN A 199 -7.67 20.57 6.74
N ARG A 200 -8.54 19.78 7.36
CA ARG A 200 -8.69 19.70 8.82
C ARG A 200 -8.83 18.26 9.30
N TYR A 201 -8.06 17.91 10.33
CA TYR A 201 -8.27 16.70 11.11
C TYR A 201 -9.55 16.80 11.94
N LEU A 202 -10.43 15.81 11.85
CA LEU A 202 -11.70 15.77 12.61
C LEU A 202 -11.59 14.98 13.90
N GLY A 203 -10.78 13.93 13.93
CA GLY A 203 -10.64 13.03 15.07
C GLY A 203 -10.24 11.63 14.64
N GLU A 204 -10.09 10.75 15.62
CA GLU A 204 -9.91 9.32 15.43
C GLU A 204 -11.12 8.56 15.95
N ILE A 205 -11.63 7.63 15.17
CA ILE A 205 -12.75 6.76 15.52
C ILE A 205 -12.19 5.40 15.90
N GLU A 206 -12.28 5.03 17.18
CA GLU A 206 -11.87 3.72 17.67
C GLU A 206 -12.84 2.64 17.19
N THR A 207 -12.29 1.59 16.53
CA THR A 207 -13.08 0.52 15.89
C THR A 207 -13.13 -0.79 16.70
N GLY A 208 -12.62 -0.77 17.95
CA GLY A 208 -12.74 -1.91 18.86
C GLY A 208 -12.02 -3.18 18.39
N GLY A 209 -10.95 -3.05 17.61
CA GLY A 209 -10.16 -4.17 17.08
C GLY A 209 -10.49 -4.53 15.63
N CYS A 210 -11.49 -3.89 15.02
CA CYS A 210 -11.74 -4.01 13.58
C CYS A 210 -10.74 -3.15 12.80
N SER A 211 -10.42 -3.52 11.58
CA SER A 211 -9.34 -2.92 10.80
C SER A 211 -9.74 -2.64 9.36
N LEU A 212 -8.95 -1.81 8.69
CA LEU A 212 -9.13 -1.40 7.30
C LEU A 212 -10.36 -0.49 7.11
N ALA A 213 -10.37 0.22 6.00
CA ALA A 213 -11.45 1.14 5.64
C ALA A 213 -12.11 0.72 4.32
N PHE A 214 -13.41 0.46 4.36
CA PHE A 214 -14.24 0.19 3.20
C PHE A 214 -15.35 1.24 3.17
N PRO A 215 -15.26 2.28 2.33
CA PRO A 215 -16.25 3.34 2.29
C PRO A 215 -17.65 2.83 1.94
N THR A 216 -18.65 3.28 2.69
CA THR A 216 -20.06 2.85 2.52
C THR A 216 -21.01 4.01 2.26
N GLY A 217 -20.50 5.25 2.27
CA GLY A 217 -21.28 6.47 2.06
C GLY A 217 -20.42 7.72 2.16
N PRO A 218 -21.03 8.92 2.10
CA PRO A 218 -20.34 10.21 2.19
C PRO A 218 -19.67 10.48 3.55
N ALA A 219 -20.22 9.90 4.61
CA ALA A 219 -19.71 10.02 5.98
C ALA A 219 -19.83 8.69 6.71
N SER A 220 -19.46 7.60 6.03
CA SER A 220 -19.53 6.25 6.60
C SER A 220 -18.52 5.31 5.96
N PHE A 221 -18.15 4.28 6.72
CA PHE A 221 -17.29 3.20 6.30
C PHE A 221 -17.61 1.91 7.05
N ALA A 222 -17.13 0.80 6.52
CA ALA A 222 -17.08 -0.47 7.24
C ALA A 222 -15.62 -0.86 7.51
N SER A 223 -15.42 -1.65 8.57
CA SER A 223 -14.15 -2.28 8.92
C SER A 223 -14.34 -3.77 9.15
N LEU A 224 -13.31 -4.58 8.82
CA LEU A 224 -13.32 -6.03 9.10
C LEU A 224 -12.95 -6.30 10.56
N CYS A 225 -13.76 -7.12 11.22
CA CYS A 225 -13.58 -7.47 12.62
C CYS A 225 -12.97 -8.88 12.79
N PRO A 226 -12.30 -9.15 13.93
CA PRO A 226 -11.68 -10.44 14.20
C PRO A 226 -12.65 -11.62 14.29
N ASP A 227 -13.93 -11.37 14.48
CA ASP A 227 -15.00 -12.38 14.53
C ASP A 227 -15.55 -12.76 13.15
N GLY A 228 -15.01 -12.15 12.09
CA GLY A 228 -15.45 -12.39 10.71
C GLY A 228 -16.64 -11.54 10.27
N ALA A 229 -17.01 -10.53 11.04
CA ALA A 229 -18.08 -9.59 10.71
C ALA A 229 -17.56 -8.25 10.17
N PHE A 230 -18.46 -7.39 9.70
CA PHE A 230 -18.22 -5.97 9.53
C PHE A 230 -18.68 -5.17 10.75
N ALA A 231 -17.90 -4.16 11.14
CA ALA A 231 -18.38 -3.03 11.89
C ALA A 231 -18.66 -1.88 10.91
N HIS A 232 -19.87 -1.38 10.87
CA HIS A 232 -20.27 -0.22 10.07
C HIS A 232 -20.24 1.02 10.95
N VAL A 233 -19.60 2.06 10.48
CA VAL A 233 -19.42 3.33 11.19
C VAL A 233 -20.05 4.45 10.39
N THR A 234 -20.88 5.26 11.04
CA THR A 234 -21.31 6.57 10.55
C THR A 234 -20.72 7.65 11.43
N PHE A 235 -20.31 8.77 10.85
CA PHE A 235 -19.71 9.86 11.61
C PHE A 235 -20.21 11.24 11.14
N GLU A 236 -20.10 12.20 12.02
CA GLU A 236 -20.48 13.58 11.79
C GLU A 236 -19.24 14.51 11.76
N PRO A 237 -19.30 15.68 11.09
CA PRO A 237 -18.18 16.62 11.03
C PRO A 237 -17.72 17.18 12.39
N ASN A 238 -18.55 17.05 13.44
CA ASN A 238 -18.23 17.43 14.81
C ASN A 238 -17.45 16.36 15.59
N GLY A 239 -17.19 15.17 14.97
CA GLY A 239 -16.48 14.04 15.56
C GLY A 239 -17.37 13.03 16.29
N GLU A 240 -18.69 13.24 16.33
CA GLU A 240 -19.62 12.22 16.83
C GLU A 240 -19.71 11.06 15.85
N PHE A 241 -19.84 9.83 16.34
CA PHE A 241 -19.94 8.63 15.51
C PHE A 241 -20.81 7.56 16.15
N GLU A 242 -21.36 6.69 15.32
CA GLU A 242 -22.09 5.50 15.72
C GLU A 242 -21.48 4.26 15.08
N ILE A 243 -21.45 3.13 15.80
CA ILE A 243 -20.94 1.85 15.30
C ILE A 243 -22.04 0.80 15.42
N GLU A 244 -22.30 0.13 14.32
CA GLU A 244 -23.19 -1.01 14.23
C GLU A 244 -22.40 -2.26 13.80
N HIS A 245 -22.59 -3.39 14.51
CA HIS A 245 -21.94 -4.66 14.17
C HIS A 245 -22.86 -5.56 13.35
N GLY A 246 -22.34 -6.07 12.23
CA GLY A 246 -23.00 -7.05 11.39
C GLY A 246 -22.88 -8.48 11.93
N GLN A 247 -23.30 -9.45 11.11
CA GLN A 247 -23.11 -10.86 11.40
C GLN A 247 -21.82 -11.36 10.74
N PRO A 248 -21.11 -12.33 11.35
CA PRO A 248 -19.97 -12.99 10.71
C PRO A 248 -20.33 -13.60 9.38
N PHE A 249 -19.51 -13.40 8.35
CA PHE A 249 -19.70 -13.94 7.02
C PHE A 249 -18.56 -14.85 6.55
N PHE A 250 -17.42 -14.84 7.22
CA PHE A 250 -16.29 -15.73 6.97
C PHE A 250 -15.72 -16.28 8.27
N ASP A 251 -14.95 -17.37 8.17
CA ASP A 251 -14.25 -17.99 9.30
C ASP A 251 -12.84 -17.38 9.42
N SER A 252 -12.68 -16.48 10.35
CA SER A 252 -11.40 -15.76 10.53
C SER A 252 -10.25 -16.62 11.06
N GLU A 253 -10.54 -17.82 11.60
CA GLU A 253 -9.53 -18.73 12.15
C GLU A 253 -9.07 -19.79 11.14
N ASN A 254 -10.01 -20.37 10.39
CA ASN A 254 -9.72 -21.51 9.51
C ASN A 254 -9.65 -21.15 8.03
N ASP A 255 -10.42 -20.15 7.59
CA ASP A 255 -10.45 -19.67 6.21
C ASP A 255 -10.61 -18.14 6.17
N PRO A 256 -9.60 -17.37 6.62
CA PRO A 256 -9.67 -15.92 6.64
C PRO A 256 -9.77 -15.34 5.22
N VAL A 257 -10.40 -14.18 5.09
CA VAL A 257 -10.37 -13.41 3.86
C VAL A 257 -9.06 -12.62 3.75
N PHE A 258 -8.62 -12.38 2.51
CA PHE A 258 -7.52 -11.47 2.26
C PHE A 258 -7.90 -10.04 2.68
N GLU A 259 -6.92 -9.29 3.16
CA GLU A 259 -7.07 -7.90 3.58
C GLU A 259 -7.26 -6.94 2.38
N HIS A 260 -7.14 -7.45 1.17
CA HIS A 260 -7.43 -6.75 -0.08
C HIS A 260 -8.75 -7.27 -0.66
N ALA A 261 -9.69 -6.35 -0.89
CA ALA A 261 -10.90 -6.61 -1.66
C ALA A 261 -10.79 -5.93 -3.02
N ALA A 262 -11.23 -6.62 -4.07
CA ALA A 262 -11.42 -5.99 -5.37
C ALA A 262 -12.69 -5.13 -5.32
N MET A 263 -12.57 -3.84 -5.59
CA MET A 263 -13.67 -2.87 -5.41
C MET A 263 -13.89 -2.04 -6.67
N HIS A 264 -15.13 -1.57 -6.82
CA HIS A 264 -15.48 -0.51 -7.75
C HIS A 264 -16.32 0.53 -7.01
N ARG A 265 -15.75 1.70 -6.80
CA ARG A 265 -16.34 2.74 -5.95
C ARG A 265 -17.67 3.31 -6.46
N PRO A 266 -17.85 3.67 -7.74
CA PRO A 266 -19.14 4.20 -8.18
C PRO A 266 -20.31 3.27 -7.93
N GLY A 267 -20.09 1.94 -8.00
CA GLY A 267 -21.12 0.93 -7.78
C GLY A 267 -21.16 0.36 -6.37
N GLN A 268 -20.24 0.79 -5.48
CA GLN A 268 -20.12 0.28 -4.11
C GLN A 268 -20.09 -1.26 -4.02
N LYS A 269 -19.60 -1.91 -5.06
CA LYS A 269 -19.48 -3.37 -5.18
C LYS A 269 -18.07 -3.78 -4.81
N ALA A 270 -17.93 -4.79 -3.95
CA ALA A 270 -16.66 -5.35 -3.52
C ALA A 270 -16.69 -6.87 -3.54
N PHE A 271 -15.54 -7.49 -3.77
CA PHE A 271 -15.34 -8.93 -3.70
C PHE A 271 -14.24 -9.23 -2.70
N PHE A 272 -14.63 -9.88 -1.60
CA PHE A 272 -13.70 -10.42 -0.62
C PHE A 272 -13.41 -11.88 -0.96
N ILE A 273 -12.14 -12.25 -0.91
CA ILE A 273 -11.71 -13.61 -1.28
C ILE A 273 -11.07 -14.25 -0.06
N SER A 274 -11.43 -15.51 0.25
CA SER A 274 -10.81 -16.26 1.32
C SER A 274 -9.56 -17.02 0.85
N TYR A 275 -8.74 -17.47 1.78
CA TYR A 275 -7.53 -18.26 1.49
C TYR A 275 -7.83 -19.59 0.80
N GLU A 276 -8.99 -20.16 1.05
CA GLU A 276 -9.47 -21.34 0.32
C GLU A 276 -10.05 -21.01 -1.07
N GLY A 277 -10.27 -19.72 -1.39
CA GLY A 277 -10.80 -19.27 -2.68
C GLY A 277 -12.33 -19.15 -2.72
N TRP A 278 -13.00 -18.94 -1.58
CA TRP A 278 -14.37 -18.45 -1.59
C TRP A 278 -14.41 -16.98 -1.91
N VAL A 279 -15.28 -16.59 -2.82
CA VAL A 279 -15.56 -15.20 -3.16
C VAL A 279 -16.86 -14.79 -2.48
N TYR A 280 -16.80 -13.68 -1.73
CA TYR A 280 -17.95 -13.08 -1.06
C TYR A 280 -18.24 -11.74 -1.76
N PRO A 281 -19.28 -11.67 -2.62
CA PRO A 281 -19.76 -10.42 -3.17
C PRO A 281 -20.38 -9.58 -2.05
N VAL A 282 -20.00 -8.31 -1.96
CA VAL A 282 -20.49 -7.39 -0.92
C VAL A 282 -20.93 -6.08 -1.56
N THR A 283 -22.11 -5.61 -1.17
CA THR A 283 -22.56 -4.24 -1.47
C THR A 283 -22.22 -3.35 -0.30
N LEU A 284 -21.46 -2.27 -0.57
CA LEU A 284 -20.97 -1.30 0.41
C LEU A 284 -21.82 -0.02 0.36
N ASP A 285 -23.10 -0.12 0.72
CA ASP A 285 -24.06 1.00 0.79
C ASP A 285 -24.75 0.97 2.15
N GLY A 286 -24.28 1.80 3.07
CA GLY A 286 -24.62 1.68 4.49
C GLY A 286 -24.00 0.43 5.12
N MET A 287 -24.76 -0.28 5.98
CA MET A 287 -24.30 -1.58 6.51
C MET A 287 -24.04 -2.55 5.36
N PRO A 288 -22.81 -3.13 5.27
CA PRO A 288 -22.46 -4.01 4.16
C PRO A 288 -23.41 -5.21 4.03
N ALA A 289 -23.90 -5.42 2.82
CA ALA A 289 -24.75 -6.56 2.50
C ALA A 289 -23.94 -7.63 1.76
N VAL A 290 -23.75 -8.77 2.41
CA VAL A 290 -23.00 -9.91 1.87
C VAL A 290 -23.93 -10.78 1.05
N GLY A 291 -23.56 -11.02 -0.23
CA GLY A 291 -24.29 -11.89 -1.16
C GLY A 291 -23.93 -13.36 -0.99
N GLU A 292 -24.48 -14.19 -1.87
CA GLU A 292 -24.17 -15.61 -1.91
C GLU A 292 -22.72 -15.83 -2.34
N ARG A 293 -21.96 -16.55 -1.51
CA ARG A 293 -20.55 -16.88 -1.83
C ARG A 293 -20.46 -17.97 -2.90
N TRP A 294 -19.39 -17.90 -3.68
CA TRP A 294 -19.08 -18.89 -4.69
C TRP A 294 -17.58 -19.24 -4.67
N LYS A 295 -17.18 -20.32 -5.36
CA LYS A 295 -15.82 -20.85 -5.32
C LYS A 295 -15.06 -20.53 -6.60
N LEU A 296 -13.79 -20.09 -6.49
CA LEU A 296 -12.90 -19.85 -7.63
C LEU A 296 -12.54 -21.16 -8.36
N GLN A 297 -12.30 -22.22 -7.58
CA GLN A 297 -11.95 -23.53 -8.12
C GLN A 297 -13.20 -24.28 -8.52
N GLY A 298 -13.16 -24.91 -9.70
CA GLY A 298 -14.18 -25.87 -10.13
C GLY A 298 -14.04 -27.23 -9.42
N GLU A 299 -14.91 -28.16 -9.82
CA GLU A 299 -14.86 -29.54 -9.34
C GLU A 299 -13.73 -30.32 -10.07
N GLY A 300 -12.79 -30.88 -9.34
CA GLY A 300 -11.73 -31.71 -9.89
C GLY A 300 -10.43 -31.65 -9.11
N ALA A 301 -9.61 -32.71 -9.19
CA ALA A 301 -8.38 -32.80 -8.44
C ALA A 301 -7.31 -31.78 -8.91
N GLU A 302 -7.30 -31.47 -10.21
CA GLU A 302 -6.33 -30.49 -10.75
C GLU A 302 -6.63 -29.09 -10.23
N GLU A 303 -7.88 -28.66 -10.21
CA GLU A 303 -8.27 -27.34 -9.71
C GLU A 303 -8.21 -27.24 -8.19
N ALA A 304 -8.39 -28.34 -7.48
CA ALA A 304 -8.27 -28.38 -6.02
C ALA A 304 -6.85 -28.05 -5.51
N ALA A 305 -5.82 -28.11 -6.37
CA ALA A 305 -4.46 -27.70 -6.04
C ALA A 305 -4.21 -26.18 -6.17
N TRP A 306 -5.12 -25.44 -6.78
CA TRP A 306 -4.97 -23.99 -6.99
C TRP A 306 -5.52 -23.17 -5.82
N ARG A 307 -4.82 -22.08 -5.49
CA ARG A 307 -5.20 -21.13 -4.45
C ARG A 307 -4.99 -19.69 -4.89
N PRO A 308 -5.83 -18.77 -4.41
CA PRO A 308 -5.53 -17.35 -4.57
C PRO A 308 -4.28 -16.97 -3.75
N GLY A 309 -3.48 -16.06 -4.27
CA GLY A 309 -2.27 -15.61 -3.58
C GLY A 309 -1.76 -14.27 -4.04
N GLY A 310 -0.86 -13.69 -3.24
CA GLY A 310 -0.30 -12.36 -3.46
C GLY A 310 -0.72 -11.35 -2.40
N TRP A 311 -0.32 -10.10 -2.60
CA TRP A 311 -0.61 -8.99 -1.68
C TRP A 311 -1.86 -8.21 -2.08
N GLN A 312 -1.99 -7.93 -3.37
CA GLN A 312 -3.14 -7.28 -4.00
C GLN A 312 -3.63 -8.23 -5.09
N LEU A 313 -4.23 -9.34 -4.66
CA LEU A 313 -4.47 -10.52 -5.49
C LEU A 313 -5.59 -10.36 -6.51
N ALA A 314 -6.45 -9.37 -6.39
CA ALA A 314 -7.64 -9.28 -7.24
C ALA A 314 -7.94 -7.87 -7.70
N ALA A 315 -8.57 -7.76 -8.87
CA ALA A 315 -9.08 -6.52 -9.44
C ALA A 315 -10.46 -6.75 -10.06
N TYR A 316 -11.29 -5.72 -10.06
CA TYR A 316 -12.64 -5.79 -10.64
C TYR A 316 -12.85 -4.69 -11.66
N HIS A 317 -13.22 -5.07 -12.87
CA HIS A 317 -13.61 -4.17 -13.95
C HIS A 317 -15.13 -4.14 -14.11
N ALA A 318 -15.75 -3.09 -13.57
CA ALA A 318 -17.21 -2.98 -13.53
C ALA A 318 -17.89 -2.85 -14.90
N PRO A 319 -17.32 -2.09 -15.88
CA PRO A 319 -17.98 -1.99 -17.20
C PRO A 319 -18.15 -3.33 -17.91
N SER A 320 -17.23 -4.29 -17.74
CA SER A 320 -17.35 -5.63 -18.31
C SER A 320 -17.81 -6.70 -17.31
N ASP A 321 -18.08 -6.32 -16.05
CA ASP A 321 -18.42 -7.19 -14.92
C ASP A 321 -17.44 -8.37 -14.74
N ARG A 322 -16.14 -8.10 -14.88
CA ARG A 322 -15.08 -9.12 -14.78
C ARG A 322 -14.28 -9.00 -13.49
N LEU A 323 -14.13 -10.12 -12.79
CA LEU A 323 -13.23 -10.27 -11.64
C LEU A 323 -11.97 -11.01 -12.09
N PHE A 324 -10.82 -10.41 -11.83
CA PHE A 324 -9.48 -10.94 -12.10
C PHE A 324 -8.85 -11.37 -10.79
N VAL A 325 -8.29 -12.59 -10.71
CA VAL A 325 -7.72 -13.12 -9.47
C VAL A 325 -6.38 -13.79 -9.76
N LEU A 326 -5.33 -13.42 -9.02
CA LEU A 326 -4.03 -14.09 -9.03
C LEU A 326 -4.17 -15.46 -8.37
N MET A 327 -3.74 -16.49 -9.09
CA MET A 327 -3.80 -17.87 -8.67
C MET A 327 -2.43 -18.54 -8.79
N HIS A 328 -2.14 -19.48 -7.88
CA HIS A 328 -0.94 -20.32 -7.88
C HIS A 328 -1.27 -21.74 -7.44
N GLU A 329 -0.40 -22.69 -7.74
CA GLU A 329 -0.51 -24.04 -7.18
C GLU A 329 0.00 -24.05 -5.71
N GLY A 330 -0.83 -24.55 -4.78
CA GLY A 330 -0.47 -24.57 -3.36
C GLY A 330 -1.59 -24.96 -2.42
N GLY A 331 -1.30 -24.98 -1.12
CA GLY A 331 -2.26 -25.24 -0.04
C GLY A 331 -2.87 -23.95 0.52
N ILE A 332 -3.81 -24.07 1.45
CA ILE A 332 -4.53 -22.92 2.06
C ILE A 332 -3.59 -21.87 2.67
N TRP A 333 -2.46 -22.27 3.27
CA TRP A 333 -1.56 -21.33 3.92
C TRP A 333 -0.43 -20.81 3.03
N THR A 334 -0.56 -20.97 1.69
CA THR A 334 0.36 -20.39 0.69
C THR A 334 -0.09 -19.03 0.15
N HIS A 335 -1.01 -18.39 0.81
CA HIS A 335 -1.69 -17.14 0.42
C HIS A 335 -0.76 -15.96 0.08
N LYS A 336 0.52 -16.00 0.52
CA LYS A 336 1.53 -14.98 0.20
C LYS A 336 2.34 -15.28 -1.05
N GLN A 337 2.20 -16.46 -1.63
CA GLN A 337 2.90 -16.81 -2.86
C GLN A 337 2.35 -15.97 -4.02
N ALA A 338 3.27 -15.60 -4.92
CA ALA A 338 2.91 -14.87 -6.13
C ALA A 338 2.05 -15.75 -7.06
N GLY A 339 1.11 -15.13 -7.75
CA GLY A 339 0.28 -15.82 -8.73
C GLY A 339 1.05 -16.16 -10.00
N GLU A 340 0.81 -17.34 -10.52
CA GLU A 340 1.35 -17.87 -11.77
C GLU A 340 0.42 -17.57 -12.94
N GLU A 341 -0.88 -17.45 -12.63
CA GLU A 341 -1.95 -17.15 -13.58
C GLU A 341 -2.88 -16.07 -13.03
N VAL A 342 -3.57 -15.39 -13.92
CA VAL A 342 -4.79 -14.63 -13.61
C VAL A 342 -5.98 -15.43 -14.08
N TRP A 343 -6.87 -15.79 -13.16
CA TRP A 343 -8.16 -16.36 -13.50
C TRP A 343 -9.20 -15.26 -13.63
N VAL A 344 -9.93 -15.28 -14.74
CA VAL A 344 -10.92 -14.26 -15.08
C VAL A 344 -12.31 -14.85 -14.98
N PHE A 345 -13.18 -14.16 -14.24
CA PHE A 345 -14.55 -14.60 -14.00
C PHE A 345 -15.55 -13.53 -14.45
N ASP A 346 -16.69 -13.97 -14.96
CA ASP A 346 -17.90 -13.15 -14.99
C ASP A 346 -18.45 -13.06 -13.57
N ALA A 347 -18.53 -11.84 -13.05
CA ALA A 347 -18.86 -11.62 -11.63
C ALA A 347 -20.35 -11.77 -11.30
N THR A 348 -21.23 -11.90 -12.32
CA THR A 348 -22.66 -12.17 -12.17
C THR A 348 -22.98 -13.65 -12.31
N SER A 349 -22.47 -14.32 -13.36
CA SER A 349 -22.70 -15.75 -13.56
C SER A 349 -21.78 -16.66 -12.77
N HIS A 350 -20.67 -16.11 -12.27
CA HIS A 350 -19.57 -16.82 -11.60
C HIS A 350 -18.82 -17.81 -12.52
N GLU A 351 -19.07 -17.73 -13.83
CA GLU A 351 -18.37 -18.56 -14.81
C GLU A 351 -16.94 -18.09 -14.98
N ARG A 352 -15.98 -19.03 -14.94
CA ARG A 352 -14.60 -18.71 -15.29
C ARG A 352 -14.48 -18.58 -16.82
N LEU A 353 -14.15 -17.38 -17.28
CA LEU A 353 -14.04 -17.04 -18.69
C LEU A 353 -12.68 -17.46 -19.25
N GLU A 354 -11.59 -17.31 -18.46
CA GLU A 354 -10.24 -17.56 -18.95
C GLU A 354 -9.28 -17.88 -17.81
N ARG A 355 -8.17 -18.53 -18.14
CA ARG A 355 -6.95 -18.66 -17.33
C ARG A 355 -5.79 -18.06 -18.12
N VAL A 356 -5.25 -16.97 -17.66
CA VAL A 356 -4.22 -16.19 -18.34
C VAL A 356 -2.88 -16.50 -17.67
N PRO A 357 -1.99 -17.28 -18.29
CA PRO A 357 -0.64 -17.48 -17.77
C PRO A 357 0.12 -16.17 -17.77
N LEU A 358 0.81 -15.86 -16.67
CA LEU A 358 1.66 -14.68 -16.56
C LEU A 358 3.07 -15.00 -17.08
N GLU A 359 3.70 -14.05 -17.78
CA GLU A 359 5.12 -14.16 -18.20
C GLU A 359 6.04 -14.30 -16.98
N HIS A 360 5.71 -13.62 -15.88
CA HIS A 360 6.41 -13.69 -14.60
C HIS A 360 5.41 -13.71 -13.46
N HIS A 361 5.68 -14.49 -12.42
CA HIS A 361 4.84 -14.55 -11.23
C HIS A 361 4.67 -13.17 -10.62
N SER A 362 3.45 -12.85 -10.24
CA SER A 362 3.08 -11.52 -9.77
C SER A 362 2.36 -11.58 -8.42
N HIS A 363 2.61 -10.58 -7.57
CA HIS A 363 2.03 -10.52 -6.24
C HIS A 363 0.96 -9.42 -6.08
N SER A 364 0.83 -8.52 -7.06
CA SER A 364 -0.21 -7.48 -7.04
C SER A 364 -0.80 -7.28 -8.42
N LEU A 365 -2.09 -7.02 -8.46
CA LEU A 365 -2.91 -6.92 -9.66
C LEU A 365 -3.82 -5.69 -9.56
N THR A 366 -3.99 -4.96 -10.67
CA THR A 366 -5.04 -3.95 -10.82
C THR A 366 -5.48 -3.87 -12.28
N VAL A 367 -6.61 -3.23 -12.54
CA VAL A 367 -7.18 -3.04 -13.87
C VAL A 367 -7.58 -1.58 -14.04
N SER A 368 -7.36 -1.00 -15.22
CA SER A 368 -7.93 0.32 -15.54
C SER A 368 -9.46 0.23 -15.66
N THR A 369 -10.14 1.36 -15.44
CA THR A 369 -11.62 1.36 -15.28
C THR A 369 -12.38 1.86 -16.52
N ASP A 370 -11.67 2.11 -17.60
CA ASP A 370 -12.20 2.58 -18.89
C ASP A 370 -12.77 1.44 -19.76
N GLU A 371 -13.27 1.78 -20.95
CA GLU A 371 -13.88 0.82 -21.86
C GLU A 371 -12.87 -0.09 -22.61
N GLN A 372 -11.59 0.25 -22.59
CA GLN A 372 -10.50 -0.52 -23.20
C GLN A 372 -9.46 -0.91 -22.14
N PRO A 373 -9.86 -1.69 -21.13
CA PRO A 373 -9.09 -1.83 -19.92
C PRO A 373 -7.74 -2.52 -20.13
N LEU A 374 -6.73 -2.01 -19.41
CA LEU A 374 -5.44 -2.67 -19.24
C LEU A 374 -5.38 -3.37 -17.89
N LEU A 375 -4.86 -4.60 -17.90
CA LEU A 375 -4.55 -5.36 -16.70
C LEU A 375 -3.07 -5.19 -16.36
N PHE A 376 -2.78 -4.78 -15.14
CA PHE A 376 -1.44 -4.56 -14.62
C PHE A 376 -1.11 -5.62 -13.58
N ALA A 377 0.00 -6.32 -13.77
CA ALA A 377 0.49 -7.34 -12.84
C ALA A 377 1.91 -7.02 -12.38
N LEU A 378 2.09 -6.78 -11.08
CA LEU A 378 3.37 -6.42 -10.49
C LEU A 378 4.11 -7.67 -10.03
N THR A 379 5.33 -7.86 -10.56
CA THR A 379 6.14 -9.05 -10.32
C THR A 379 6.95 -8.99 -9.04
N GLU A 380 7.45 -10.12 -8.58
CA GLU A 380 8.39 -10.22 -7.46
C GLU A 380 9.77 -9.58 -7.77
N THR A 381 10.07 -9.33 -9.04
CA THR A 381 11.36 -8.76 -9.51
C THR A 381 11.31 -7.26 -9.79
N ALA A 382 10.31 -6.55 -9.23
CA ALA A 382 10.12 -5.12 -9.41
C ALA A 382 9.89 -4.71 -10.88
N ALA A 383 9.14 -5.50 -11.62
CA ALA A 383 8.67 -5.20 -12.96
C ALA A 383 7.14 -5.19 -13.00
N ILE A 384 6.56 -4.42 -13.91
CA ILE A 384 5.13 -4.43 -14.17
C ILE A 384 4.87 -4.99 -15.57
N GLN A 385 4.03 -6.01 -15.64
CA GLN A 385 3.51 -6.59 -16.86
C GLN A 385 2.17 -5.95 -17.19
N VAL A 386 1.96 -5.64 -18.46
CA VAL A 386 0.73 -5.03 -18.95
C VAL A 386 0.08 -5.97 -19.97
N TYR A 387 -1.19 -6.23 -19.78
CA TYR A 387 -2.01 -7.05 -20.67
C TYR A 387 -3.23 -6.24 -21.13
N ASP A 388 -3.72 -6.49 -22.31
CA ASP A 388 -5.07 -6.10 -22.69
C ASP A 388 -6.07 -6.92 -21.88
N ALA A 389 -6.91 -6.28 -21.08
CA ALA A 389 -7.81 -6.99 -20.18
C ALA A 389 -9.03 -7.62 -20.87
N THR A 390 -9.17 -7.45 -22.21
CA THR A 390 -10.24 -8.02 -23.02
C THR A 390 -9.75 -9.25 -23.81
N SER A 391 -8.64 -9.10 -24.51
CA SER A 391 -8.01 -10.18 -25.31
C SER A 391 -7.02 -11.02 -24.54
N PHE A 392 -6.54 -10.51 -23.39
CA PHE A 392 -5.52 -11.10 -22.52
C PHE A 392 -4.13 -11.16 -23.18
N GLU A 393 -3.93 -10.43 -24.28
CA GLU A 393 -2.63 -10.33 -24.95
C GLU A 393 -1.65 -9.55 -24.08
N HIS A 394 -0.43 -10.10 -23.90
CA HIS A 394 0.65 -9.42 -23.22
C HIS A 394 1.16 -8.27 -24.09
N LYS A 395 1.03 -7.02 -23.62
CA LYS A 395 1.46 -5.81 -24.32
C LYS A 395 2.94 -5.49 -24.09
N GLY A 396 3.46 -5.86 -22.94
CA GLY A 396 4.85 -5.63 -22.59
C GLY A 396 5.13 -5.64 -21.09
N THR A 397 6.41 -5.54 -20.76
CA THR A 397 6.89 -5.52 -19.37
C THR A 397 7.83 -4.34 -19.16
N LYS A 398 7.57 -3.54 -18.14
CA LYS A 398 8.44 -2.47 -17.66
C LYS A 398 9.25 -2.98 -16.49
N GLU A 399 10.55 -3.10 -16.66
CA GLU A 399 11.50 -3.46 -15.62
C GLU A 399 12.03 -2.22 -14.87
N GLY A 400 12.59 -2.44 -13.68
CA GLY A 400 13.34 -1.44 -12.93
C GLY A 400 12.47 -0.38 -12.27
N ILE A 401 11.27 -0.76 -11.81
CA ILE A 401 10.40 0.11 -11.04
C ILE A 401 10.82 0.03 -9.56
N GLY A 402 11.79 0.86 -9.18
CA GLY A 402 12.25 0.91 -7.78
C GLY A 402 12.99 -0.34 -7.31
N ILE A 403 12.91 -0.60 -6.01
CA ILE A 403 13.59 -1.70 -5.30
C ILE A 403 12.56 -2.72 -4.79
N SER A 404 11.43 -2.25 -4.27
CA SER A 404 10.37 -3.08 -3.68
C SER A 404 8.98 -2.45 -3.89
N PRO A 405 8.56 -2.27 -5.16
CA PRO A 405 7.20 -1.82 -5.46
C PRO A 405 6.20 -2.83 -4.90
N TYR A 406 5.03 -2.36 -4.46
CA TYR A 406 4.20 -3.20 -3.62
C TYR A 406 2.71 -3.16 -3.96
N LEU A 407 2.10 -1.97 -4.07
CA LEU A 407 0.68 -1.79 -4.34
C LEU A 407 0.45 -0.99 -5.61
N LEU A 408 -0.60 -1.35 -6.32
CA LEU A 408 -1.03 -0.74 -7.57
C LEU A 408 -2.35 0.03 -7.38
N TYR A 409 -2.47 1.18 -8.04
CA TYR A 409 -3.67 2.01 -7.99
C TYR A 409 -3.97 2.54 -9.39
N THR A 410 -5.24 2.50 -9.78
CA THR A 410 -5.77 3.17 -10.97
C THR A 410 -6.92 4.08 -10.56
N PHE A 411 -7.20 5.12 -11.34
CA PHE A 411 -8.33 5.98 -11.05
C PHE A 411 -9.66 5.23 -11.26
N GLY A 412 -10.59 5.37 -10.31
CA GLY A 412 -11.92 4.77 -10.38
C GLY A 412 -12.08 3.44 -9.63
N GLU A 413 -11.01 2.93 -9.04
CA GLU A 413 -11.08 1.76 -8.13
C GLU A 413 -11.73 2.10 -6.80
#